data_76a09831f66006bddae05d3c408bfc33
#
_entry.id   76a09831f66006bddae05d3c408bfc33
#
_cell.length_a   1.000
_cell.length_b   1.000
_cell.length_c   1.000
_cell.angle_alpha   90.00
_cell.angle_beta   90.00
_cell.angle_gamma   90.00
#
_symmetry.space_group_name_H-M   'P 1'
#
loop_
_entity.id
_entity.type
_entity.pdbx_description
1 polymer ?
#
loop_
_entity_poly.entity_id
_entity_poly.type
_entity_poly.pdbx_seq_one_letter_code
_entity_poly.pdbx_strand_id
1 'polypeptide(L)'
;MLASIKRPGLFSKLILVGPTPSFLNHPPSYHGGFDREDLEGLMELMDQNYLGWSDYLAPTISGEELDSITTTKFRENFGTTDPKIARAFATACFFADNREDVVKVKTPCLILQHAKDNLVPVKIGEYLHENLADSELHLLDVSGHCAHMSHPDLVISAMKSYLKI
;
A
#
# COMPACT_ATOMS: atom_id res chain seq x y z
N MET A 1 -10.24 -5.11 3.44
CA MET A 1 -10.56 -6.52 3.14
C MET A 1 -10.89 -7.33 4.39
N LEU A 2 -10.00 -7.53 5.37
CA LEU A 2 -10.25 -8.41 6.53
C LEU A 2 -11.54 -8.06 7.32
N ALA A 3 -11.84 -6.77 7.47
CA ALA A 3 -13.07 -6.34 8.14
C ALA A 3 -14.34 -6.76 7.38
N SER A 4 -14.33 -6.72 6.03
CA SER A 4 -15.46 -7.16 5.22
C SER A 4 -15.68 -8.67 5.27
N ILE A 5 -14.61 -9.44 5.44
CA ILE A 5 -14.70 -10.90 5.64
C ILE A 5 -15.31 -11.22 7.01
N LYS A 6 -14.80 -10.53 8.07
CA LYS A 6 -15.28 -10.75 9.44
C LYS A 6 -16.72 -10.28 9.67
N ARG A 7 -17.17 -9.27 8.93
CA ARG A 7 -18.50 -8.67 9.06
C ARG A 7 -19.14 -8.47 7.69
N PRO A 8 -19.64 -9.55 7.06
CA PRO A 8 -20.34 -9.47 5.78
C PRO A 8 -21.50 -8.48 5.83
N GLY A 9 -21.63 -7.66 4.79
CA GLY A 9 -22.68 -6.64 4.70
C GLY A 9 -22.38 -5.31 5.42
N LEU A 10 -21.26 -5.20 6.16
CA LEU A 10 -20.85 -3.94 6.78
C LEU A 10 -20.45 -2.88 5.74
N PHE A 11 -19.87 -3.32 4.62
CA PHE A 11 -19.45 -2.47 3.53
C PHE A 11 -20.19 -2.84 2.25
N SER A 12 -20.73 -1.85 1.55
CA SER A 12 -21.35 -2.05 0.24
C SER A 12 -20.31 -2.13 -0.88
N LYS A 13 -19.19 -1.43 -0.72
CA LYS A 13 -18.06 -1.38 -1.66
C LYS A 13 -16.76 -1.15 -0.91
N LEU A 14 -15.64 -1.58 -1.49
CA LEU A 14 -14.29 -1.28 -1.03
C LEU A 14 -13.53 -0.51 -2.11
N ILE A 15 -12.74 0.46 -1.71
CA ILE A 15 -11.79 1.15 -2.56
C ILE A 15 -10.41 0.92 -1.98
N LEU A 16 -9.54 0.31 -2.75
CA LEU A 16 -8.20 -0.12 -2.37
C LEU A 16 -7.19 0.72 -3.16
N VAL A 17 -6.39 1.52 -2.47
CA VAL A 17 -5.40 2.42 -3.09
C VAL A 17 -4.00 1.88 -2.82
N GLY A 18 -3.28 1.48 -3.87
CA GLY A 18 -1.97 0.82 -3.76
C GLY A 18 -1.97 -0.43 -2.87
N PRO A 19 -2.97 -1.33 -2.98
CA PRO A 19 -3.11 -2.42 -2.02
C PRO A 19 -2.09 -3.53 -2.26
N THR A 20 -1.67 -4.18 -1.17
CA THR A 20 -0.95 -5.45 -1.21
C THR A 20 -1.48 -6.41 -0.14
N PRO A 21 -1.63 -7.70 -0.43
CA PRO A 21 -1.92 -8.70 0.57
C PRO A 21 -0.66 -9.19 1.29
N SER A 22 0.53 -9.02 0.68
CA SER A 22 1.84 -9.26 1.27
C SER A 22 2.90 -8.44 0.55
N PHE A 23 3.81 -7.82 1.29
CA PHE A 23 5.00 -7.18 0.72
C PHE A 23 6.10 -8.19 0.39
N LEU A 24 6.08 -9.36 1.03
CA LEU A 24 7.08 -10.40 0.84
C LEU A 24 6.90 -11.13 -0.48
N ASN A 25 8.04 -11.45 -1.11
CA ASN A 25 8.09 -12.40 -2.21
C ASN A 25 7.84 -13.82 -1.70
N HIS A 26 7.04 -14.59 -2.44
CA HIS A 26 6.78 -16.01 -2.19
C HIS A 26 6.94 -16.79 -3.51
N PRO A 27 8.18 -17.01 -3.96
CA PRO A 27 8.44 -17.65 -5.25
C PRO A 27 7.95 -19.10 -5.28
N PRO A 28 7.57 -19.62 -6.46
CA PRO A 28 7.57 -18.93 -7.75
C PRO A 28 6.27 -18.15 -8.03
N SER A 29 5.25 -18.23 -7.18
CA SER A 29 3.88 -17.86 -7.52
C SER A 29 3.49 -16.42 -7.19
N TYR A 30 4.27 -15.72 -6.36
CA TYR A 30 3.91 -14.39 -5.90
C TYR A 30 5.14 -13.50 -5.68
N HIS A 31 5.10 -12.29 -6.24
CA HIS A 31 6.13 -11.28 -6.10
C HIS A 31 5.56 -10.05 -5.40
N GLY A 32 5.75 -9.98 -4.07
CA GLY A 32 5.28 -8.89 -3.22
C GLY A 32 6.07 -7.59 -3.35
N GLY A 33 7.32 -7.70 -3.84
CA GLY A 33 8.24 -6.58 -4.06
C GLY A 33 9.52 -6.65 -3.23
N PHE A 34 9.52 -7.36 -2.11
CA PHE A 34 10.67 -7.44 -1.19
C PHE A 34 10.99 -8.88 -0.80
N ASP A 35 12.27 -9.15 -0.69
CA ASP A 35 12.70 -10.35 0.03
C ASP A 35 12.69 -10.09 1.54
N ARG A 36 12.70 -11.15 2.33
CA ARG A 36 12.62 -11.04 3.79
C ARG A 36 13.77 -10.21 4.37
N GLU A 37 14.94 -10.44 3.85
CA GLU A 37 16.19 -9.76 4.26
C GLU A 37 16.12 -8.25 4.02
N ASP A 38 15.48 -7.81 2.94
CA ASP A 38 15.28 -6.37 2.63
C ASP A 38 14.42 -5.71 3.71
N LEU A 39 13.31 -6.35 4.08
CA LEU A 39 12.41 -5.83 5.12
C LEU A 39 13.03 -5.89 6.52
N GLU A 40 13.78 -6.95 6.83
CA GLU A 40 14.52 -7.05 8.10
C GLU A 40 15.59 -5.96 8.19
N GLY A 41 16.33 -5.69 7.11
CA GLY A 41 17.30 -4.59 7.04
C GLY A 41 16.65 -3.22 7.18
N LEU A 42 15.46 -3.02 6.59
CA LEU A 42 14.68 -1.79 6.76
C LEU A 42 14.23 -1.59 8.21
N MET A 43 13.84 -2.66 8.90
CA MET A 43 13.45 -2.61 10.31
C MET A 43 14.67 -2.39 11.22
N GLU A 44 15.81 -2.97 10.89
CA GLU A 44 17.07 -2.74 11.60
C GLU A 44 17.51 -1.27 11.48
N LEU A 45 17.44 -0.69 10.29
CA LEU A 45 17.71 0.74 10.10
C LEU A 45 16.77 1.59 10.97
N MET A 46 15.49 1.24 11.04
CA MET A 46 14.51 1.92 11.88
C MET A 46 14.89 1.88 13.36
N ASP A 47 15.37 0.71 13.86
CA ASP A 47 15.80 0.53 15.25
C ASP A 47 17.09 1.29 15.58
N GLN A 48 18.03 1.36 14.64
CA GLN A 48 19.33 2.01 14.83
C GLN A 48 19.27 3.52 14.60
N ASN A 49 18.50 3.98 13.62
CA ASN A 49 18.42 5.38 13.21
C ASN A 49 17.03 5.70 12.63
N TYR A 50 16.09 5.99 13.51
CA TYR A 50 14.72 6.27 13.13
C TYR A 50 14.56 7.46 12.16
N LEU A 51 15.34 8.52 12.34
CA LEU A 51 15.31 9.68 11.44
C LEU A 51 15.90 9.33 10.07
N GLY A 52 17.01 8.60 10.03
CA GLY A 52 17.61 8.12 8.79
C GLY A 52 16.68 7.16 8.03
N TRP A 53 15.95 6.30 8.76
CA TRP A 53 14.91 5.46 8.20
C TRP A 53 13.78 6.31 7.58
N SER A 54 13.33 7.34 8.26
CA SER A 54 12.32 8.28 7.76
C SER A 54 12.77 8.99 6.49
N ASP A 55 14.02 9.47 6.47
CA ASP A 55 14.63 10.15 5.32
C ASP A 55 14.79 9.23 4.11
N TYR A 56 15.02 7.95 4.34
CA TYR A 56 15.09 6.93 3.28
C TYR A 56 13.71 6.54 2.75
N LEU A 57 12.75 6.31 3.65
CA LEU A 57 11.46 5.76 3.28
C LEU A 57 10.50 6.80 2.69
N ALA A 58 10.56 8.05 3.14
CA ALA A 58 9.63 9.09 2.70
C ALA A 58 9.66 9.33 1.18
N PRO A 59 10.83 9.52 0.50
CA PRO A 59 10.88 9.65 -0.95
C PRO A 59 10.50 8.36 -1.68
N THR A 60 10.77 7.19 -1.09
CA THR A 60 10.35 5.91 -1.66
C THR A 60 8.82 5.80 -1.70
N ILE A 61 8.15 6.21 -0.62
CA ILE A 61 6.67 6.21 -0.53
C ILE A 61 6.07 7.28 -1.44
N SER A 62 6.60 8.50 -1.41
CA SER A 62 6.05 9.60 -2.22
C SER A 62 6.29 9.39 -3.72
N GLY A 63 7.40 8.76 -4.10
CA GLY A 63 7.88 8.70 -5.48
C GLY A 63 8.40 10.03 -6.00
N GLU A 64 8.71 10.97 -5.10
CA GLU A 64 9.13 12.34 -5.39
C GLU A 64 10.47 12.65 -4.69
N GLU A 65 11.09 13.76 -5.07
CA GLU A 65 12.34 14.24 -4.46
C GLU A 65 12.15 14.59 -2.97
N LEU A 66 13.28 14.63 -2.24
CA LEU A 66 13.32 14.88 -0.79
C LEU A 66 12.69 16.22 -0.36
N ASP A 67 12.77 17.24 -1.19
CA ASP A 67 12.28 18.60 -0.94
C ASP A 67 10.85 18.83 -1.44
N SER A 68 10.20 17.81 -2.03
CA SER A 68 8.80 17.91 -2.44
C SER A 68 7.88 18.11 -1.23
N ILE A 69 6.73 18.73 -1.47
CA ILE A 69 5.70 18.94 -0.43
C ILE A 69 5.22 17.61 0.14
N THR A 70 5.02 16.61 -0.72
CA THR A 70 4.51 15.28 -0.31
C THR A 70 5.55 14.56 0.53
N THR A 71 6.82 14.51 0.09
CA THR A 71 7.91 13.86 0.83
C THR A 71 8.16 14.55 2.18
N THR A 72 8.15 15.88 2.21
CA THR A 72 8.29 16.65 3.45
C THR A 72 7.18 16.30 4.45
N LYS A 73 5.93 16.21 4.02
CA LYS A 73 4.82 15.79 4.89
C LYS A 73 4.99 14.38 5.46
N PHE A 74 5.51 13.42 4.67
CA PHE A 74 5.84 12.08 5.21
C PHE A 74 6.91 12.15 6.29
N ARG A 75 8.01 12.88 6.04
CA ARG A 75 9.08 13.06 7.02
C ARG A 75 8.58 13.68 8.32
N GLU A 76 7.77 14.73 8.23
CA GLU A 76 7.16 15.37 9.41
C GLU A 76 6.26 14.39 10.19
N ASN A 77 5.42 13.64 9.51
CA ASN A 77 4.54 12.64 10.13
C ASN A 77 5.35 11.54 10.82
N PHE A 78 6.37 11.01 10.17
CA PHE A 78 7.26 10.03 10.79
C PHE A 78 7.98 10.64 12.00
N GLY A 79 8.55 11.86 11.87
CA GLY A 79 9.27 12.54 12.94
C GLY A 79 8.42 12.84 14.17
N THR A 80 7.11 12.94 14.04
CA THR A 80 6.16 13.18 15.16
C THR A 80 5.55 11.89 15.72
N THR A 81 5.76 10.75 15.06
CA THR A 81 5.23 9.47 15.53
C THR A 81 6.20 8.84 16.55
N ASP A 82 5.66 8.29 17.64
CA ASP A 82 6.45 7.52 18.59
C ASP A 82 7.14 6.35 17.87
N PRO A 83 8.48 6.22 17.93
CA PRO A 83 9.21 5.18 17.21
C PRO A 83 8.76 3.75 17.55
N LYS A 84 8.31 3.49 18.78
CA LYS A 84 7.82 2.17 19.18
C LYS A 84 6.49 1.85 18.52
N ILE A 85 5.60 2.85 18.39
CA ILE A 85 4.32 2.71 17.69
C ILE A 85 4.57 2.53 16.21
N ALA A 86 5.44 3.36 15.61
CA ALA A 86 5.81 3.26 14.21
C ALA A 86 6.40 1.87 13.88
N ARG A 87 7.28 1.35 14.75
CA ARG A 87 7.87 0.02 14.59
C ARG A 87 6.83 -1.10 14.64
N ALA A 88 5.94 -1.05 15.63
CA ALA A 88 4.86 -2.04 15.74
C ALA A 88 3.96 -2.04 14.51
N PHE A 89 3.62 -0.86 14.00
CA PHE A 89 2.84 -0.70 12.78
C PHE A 89 3.60 -1.21 11.54
N ALA A 90 4.84 -0.81 11.35
CA ALA A 90 5.69 -1.25 10.25
C ALA A 90 5.84 -2.78 10.24
N THR A 91 6.08 -3.39 11.41
CA THR A 91 6.14 -4.86 11.53
C THR A 91 4.83 -5.51 11.10
N ALA A 92 3.69 -4.99 11.57
CA ALA A 92 2.38 -5.52 11.23
C ALA A 92 2.04 -5.36 9.73
N CYS A 93 2.51 -4.28 9.09
CA CYS A 93 2.31 -4.05 7.66
C CYS A 93 3.24 -4.90 6.79
N PHE A 94 4.56 -4.79 7.03
CA PHE A 94 5.55 -5.35 6.11
C PHE A 94 5.61 -6.89 6.15
N PHE A 95 5.32 -7.49 7.30
CA PHE A 95 5.37 -8.96 7.46
C PHE A 95 3.99 -9.62 7.43
N ALA A 96 2.93 -8.87 7.13
CA ALA A 96 1.61 -9.46 6.94
C ALA A 96 1.57 -10.35 5.70
N ASP A 97 0.87 -11.48 5.82
CA ASP A 97 0.49 -12.31 4.68
C ASP A 97 -1.01 -12.60 4.74
N ASN A 98 -1.75 -11.92 3.88
CA ASN A 98 -3.20 -12.03 3.78
C ASN A 98 -3.64 -12.60 2.41
N ARG A 99 -2.74 -13.27 1.67
CA ARG A 99 -3.04 -13.80 0.33
C ARG A 99 -4.18 -14.81 0.36
N GLU A 100 -4.22 -15.67 1.36
CA GLU A 100 -5.30 -16.65 1.54
C GLU A 100 -6.66 -16.02 1.88
N ASP A 101 -6.66 -14.76 2.33
CA ASP A 101 -7.88 -14.02 2.65
C ASP A 101 -8.48 -13.32 1.42
N VAL A 102 -7.71 -13.07 0.37
CA VAL A 102 -8.18 -12.36 -0.83
C VAL A 102 -9.41 -13.03 -1.43
N VAL A 103 -9.36 -14.34 -1.61
CA VAL A 103 -10.46 -15.14 -2.20
C VAL A 103 -11.74 -15.19 -1.34
N LYS A 104 -11.65 -14.80 -0.07
CA LYS A 104 -12.77 -14.76 0.87
C LYS A 104 -13.55 -13.45 0.80
N VAL A 105 -12.99 -12.42 0.15
CA VAL A 105 -13.65 -11.10 -0.01
C VAL A 105 -14.79 -11.23 -1.02
N LYS A 106 -16.02 -10.91 -0.56
CA LYS A 106 -17.22 -10.93 -1.40
C LYS A 106 -17.77 -9.54 -1.70
N THR A 107 -17.23 -8.52 -1.03
CA THR A 107 -17.61 -7.12 -1.24
C THR A 107 -16.98 -6.62 -2.54
N PRO A 108 -17.74 -5.96 -3.43
CA PRO A 108 -17.21 -5.36 -4.65
C PRO A 108 -16.04 -4.41 -4.36
N CYS A 109 -14.96 -4.49 -5.14
CA CYS A 109 -13.73 -3.75 -4.91
C CYS A 109 -13.35 -2.89 -6.12
N LEU A 110 -12.92 -1.65 -5.88
CA LEU A 110 -12.11 -0.89 -6.83
C LEU A 110 -10.65 -1.00 -6.39
N ILE A 111 -9.76 -1.40 -7.28
CA ILE A 111 -8.32 -1.44 -7.07
C ILE A 111 -7.72 -0.27 -7.86
N LEU A 112 -7.11 0.68 -7.16
CA LEU A 112 -6.33 1.77 -7.75
C LEU A 112 -4.86 1.43 -7.60
N GLN A 113 -4.26 0.89 -8.67
CA GLN A 113 -2.84 0.55 -8.71
C GLN A 113 -2.05 1.65 -9.39
N HIS A 114 -0.85 1.94 -8.90
CA HIS A 114 0.01 2.97 -9.46
C HIS A 114 1.03 2.35 -10.44
N ALA A 115 1.24 3.01 -11.59
CA ALA A 115 2.09 2.47 -12.65
C ALA A 115 3.58 2.43 -12.27
N LYS A 116 4.02 3.36 -11.41
CA LYS A 116 5.42 3.48 -10.95
C LYS A 116 5.47 3.52 -9.43
N ASP A 117 4.91 2.49 -8.80
CA ASP A 117 4.92 2.33 -7.34
C ASP A 117 6.23 1.65 -6.90
N ASN A 118 6.98 2.31 -6.02
CA ASN A 118 8.27 1.81 -5.53
C ASN A 118 8.12 0.76 -4.42
N LEU A 119 6.90 0.58 -3.87
CA LEU A 119 6.63 -0.38 -2.80
C LEU A 119 5.79 -1.56 -3.28
N VAL A 120 4.82 -1.32 -4.16
CA VAL A 120 3.85 -2.35 -4.59
C VAL A 120 3.87 -2.46 -6.11
N PRO A 121 4.50 -3.50 -6.67
CA PRO A 121 4.54 -3.73 -8.11
C PRO A 121 3.14 -3.83 -8.73
N VAL A 122 2.99 -3.38 -9.98
CA VAL A 122 1.72 -3.44 -10.74
C VAL A 122 1.10 -4.84 -10.74
N LYS A 123 1.93 -5.87 -10.80
CA LYS A 123 1.51 -7.28 -10.74
C LYS A 123 0.69 -7.65 -9.50
N ILE A 124 0.81 -6.87 -8.41
CA ILE A 124 -0.01 -7.10 -7.21
C ILE A 124 -1.45 -6.65 -7.45
N GLY A 125 -1.65 -5.53 -8.15
CA GLY A 125 -2.99 -5.12 -8.58
C GLY A 125 -3.64 -6.16 -9.49
N GLU A 126 -2.88 -6.71 -10.45
CA GLU A 126 -3.31 -7.80 -11.32
C GLU A 126 -3.67 -9.06 -10.52
N TYR A 127 -2.78 -9.49 -9.61
CA TYR A 127 -3.03 -10.62 -8.70
C TYR A 127 -4.30 -10.44 -7.87
N LEU A 128 -4.51 -9.26 -7.32
CA LEU A 128 -5.72 -8.98 -6.55
C LEU A 128 -6.97 -9.04 -7.44
N HIS A 129 -6.90 -8.48 -8.65
CA HIS A 129 -8.01 -8.50 -9.60
C HIS A 129 -8.36 -9.93 -10.03
N GLU A 130 -7.38 -10.79 -10.25
CA GLU A 130 -7.58 -12.19 -10.62
C GLU A 130 -8.17 -13.04 -9.47
N ASN A 131 -7.92 -12.67 -8.22
CA ASN A 131 -8.29 -13.47 -7.05
C ASN A 131 -9.48 -12.91 -6.24
N LEU A 132 -9.88 -11.66 -6.46
CA LEU A 132 -11.09 -11.08 -5.88
C LEU A 132 -12.32 -11.50 -6.68
N ALA A 133 -13.40 -11.86 -6.00
CA ALA A 133 -14.61 -12.36 -6.65
C ALA A 133 -15.33 -11.30 -7.51
N ASP A 134 -15.24 -10.03 -7.14
CA ASP A 134 -15.83 -8.89 -7.84
C ASP A 134 -14.92 -7.68 -7.67
N SER A 135 -14.21 -7.29 -8.74
CA SER A 135 -13.29 -6.15 -8.68
C SER A 135 -13.13 -5.45 -10.03
N GLU A 136 -12.84 -4.16 -9.96
CA GLU A 136 -12.37 -3.34 -11.08
C GLU A 136 -10.93 -2.93 -10.78
N LEU A 137 -10.03 -3.08 -11.76
CA LEU A 137 -8.64 -2.63 -11.67
C LEU A 137 -8.44 -1.39 -12.53
N HIS A 138 -8.05 -0.28 -11.90
CA HIS A 138 -7.65 0.95 -12.58
C HIS A 138 -6.17 1.22 -12.34
N LEU A 139 -5.39 1.26 -13.41
CA LEU A 139 -3.99 1.65 -13.37
C LEU A 139 -3.89 3.17 -13.50
N LEU A 140 -3.37 3.82 -12.46
CA LEU A 140 -3.09 5.25 -12.45
C LEU A 140 -1.66 5.50 -12.93
N ASP A 141 -1.47 6.33 -13.95
CA ASP A 141 -0.15 6.73 -14.45
C ASP A 141 0.48 7.78 -13.53
N VAL A 142 0.87 7.32 -12.35
CA VAL A 142 1.49 8.14 -11.31
C VAL A 142 2.70 7.41 -10.73
N SER A 143 3.62 8.18 -10.16
CA SER A 143 4.76 7.68 -9.38
C SER A 143 4.44 7.66 -7.89
N GLY A 144 5.09 6.75 -7.16
CA GLY A 144 4.96 6.62 -5.71
C GLY A 144 3.76 5.78 -5.27
N HIS A 145 3.75 5.49 -3.98
CA HIS A 145 2.76 4.61 -3.35
C HIS A 145 1.51 5.35 -2.88
N CYS A 146 1.59 6.65 -2.63
CA CYS A 146 0.53 7.42 -2.00
C CYS A 146 -0.11 8.43 -2.96
N ALA A 147 -0.65 7.97 -4.09
CA ALA A 147 -1.32 8.83 -5.09
C ALA A 147 -2.46 9.67 -4.51
N HIS A 148 -3.11 9.23 -3.44
CA HIS A 148 -4.13 10.02 -2.74
C HIS A 148 -3.58 11.30 -2.09
N MET A 149 -2.27 11.39 -1.87
CA MET A 149 -1.60 12.59 -1.37
C MET A 149 -0.96 13.41 -2.49
N SER A 150 -0.28 12.75 -3.44
CA SER A 150 0.43 13.42 -4.55
C SER A 150 -0.49 13.81 -5.70
N HIS A 151 -1.51 13.01 -6.00
CA HIS A 151 -2.44 13.18 -7.13
C HIS A 151 -3.90 13.00 -6.71
N PRO A 152 -4.41 13.76 -5.71
CA PRO A 152 -5.74 13.54 -5.12
C PRO A 152 -6.88 13.63 -6.14
N ASP A 153 -6.78 14.51 -7.12
CA ASP A 153 -7.84 14.69 -8.12
C ASP A 153 -8.04 13.44 -8.99
N LEU A 154 -6.96 12.74 -9.36
CA LEU A 154 -7.05 11.49 -10.10
C LEU A 154 -7.70 10.39 -9.27
N VAL A 155 -7.29 10.26 -8.02
CA VAL A 155 -7.87 9.28 -7.10
C VAL A 155 -9.35 9.56 -6.85
N ILE A 156 -9.71 10.81 -6.56
CA ILE A 156 -11.10 11.25 -6.35
C ILE A 156 -11.95 11.00 -7.59
N SER A 157 -11.44 11.31 -8.77
CA SER A 157 -12.14 11.07 -10.04
C SER A 157 -12.46 9.59 -10.25
N ALA A 158 -11.47 8.71 -10.03
CA ALA A 158 -11.66 7.26 -10.13
C ALA A 158 -12.67 6.75 -9.09
N MET A 159 -12.60 7.25 -7.85
CA MET A 159 -13.55 6.90 -6.78
C MET A 159 -14.97 7.32 -7.14
N LYS A 160 -15.17 8.56 -7.61
CA LYS A 160 -16.50 9.06 -8.01
C LYS A 160 -17.09 8.24 -9.16
N SER A 161 -16.28 7.92 -10.17
CA SER A 161 -16.71 7.07 -11.29
C SER A 161 -17.21 5.71 -10.80
N TYR A 162 -16.45 5.05 -9.94
CA TYR A 162 -16.83 3.75 -9.37
C TYR A 162 -18.08 3.82 -8.48
N LEU A 163 -18.22 4.90 -7.71
CA LEU A 163 -19.36 5.11 -6.83
C LEU A 163 -20.59 5.64 -7.55
N LYS A 164 -20.44 6.14 -8.78
CA LYS A 164 -21.50 6.75 -9.62
C LYS A 164 -22.11 8.00 -8.96
N ILE A 165 -21.23 8.89 -8.45
CA ILE A 165 -21.60 10.17 -7.81
C ILE A 165 -20.84 11.34 -8.43
#